data_df6d3b1bbab4c3cf117aeb5610989c31
#
_entry.id   df6d3b1bbab4c3cf117aeb5610989c31
#
_cell.length_a   1.000
_cell.length_b   1.000
_cell.length_c   1.000
_cell.angle_alpha   90.00
_cell.angle_beta   90.00
_cell.angle_gamma   90.00
#
_symmetry.space_group_name_H-M   'P 1'
#
loop_
_entity.id
_entity.type
_entity.pdbx_description
1 polymer ?
#
loop_
_entity_poly.entity_id
_entity_poly.type
_entity_poly.pdbx_seq_one_letter_code
_entity_poly.pdbx_strand_id
1 'polypeptide(L)'
;MEQRISIERLEQAVNIFGSFDENIRLLEQEFNVTVVNRDGELRVEGDAEAACLACKAIQALLTLSSRGEAIGEQNVRYVIGLVRSGKEEQITELTGDVLCISAKGRPVKPKTIGQKEYIKSVLKNTVTIGVGPAGTGKTYLAVAAAVQAFRDKQVNRIILTRPAVEAGERLGFLPGDLQSKVDPYLRPLYDALFDMLGAETYQKYLERGNIEVAPLAYMRGRTLDDSFIILDEAQNTSREQMKMFLTRLGFGSKIVITGDTTQIDLPADKTSGLKEAMRVLRDVEGIGICELTNADVVRHVMVQRIVEAYEKYETARNSGKGGKR
;
A
#
# COMPACT_ATOMS: atom_id res chain seq x y z
N MET A 1 20.48 0.99 32.51
CA MET A 1 21.70 1.26 31.72
C MET A 1 21.47 2.57 30.95
N GLU A 2 22.50 3.44 30.85
CA GLU A 2 22.45 4.66 30.02
C GLU A 2 23.23 4.40 28.74
N GLN A 3 22.62 4.71 27.60
CA GLN A 3 23.27 4.73 26.26
C GLN A 3 23.19 6.13 25.67
N ARG A 4 24.17 6.52 24.86
CA ARG A 4 24.27 7.87 24.28
C ARG A 4 24.35 7.79 22.76
N ILE A 5 23.62 8.69 22.11
CA ILE A 5 23.61 8.85 20.67
C ILE A 5 23.94 10.31 20.36
N SER A 6 25.02 10.54 19.64
CA SER A 6 25.39 11.90 19.18
C SER A 6 24.49 12.36 18.05
N ILE A 7 24.06 13.62 18.08
CA ILE A 7 23.27 14.25 17.01
C ILE A 7 24.16 15.27 16.31
N GLU A 8 24.40 15.08 15.04
CA GLU A 8 25.25 15.97 14.25
C GLU A 8 24.64 17.34 13.95
N ARG A 9 23.28 17.39 13.83
CA ARG A 9 22.53 18.59 13.46
C ARG A 9 21.26 18.73 14.31
N LEU A 10 21.03 19.93 14.82
CA LEU A 10 19.85 20.23 15.64
C LEU A 10 18.54 19.98 14.88
N GLU A 11 18.51 20.22 13.57
CA GLU A 11 17.35 19.98 12.71
C GLU A 11 16.92 18.52 12.70
N GLN A 12 17.87 17.57 12.79
CA GLN A 12 17.59 16.15 12.88
C GLN A 12 16.91 15.80 14.21
N ALA A 13 17.36 16.41 15.30
CA ALA A 13 16.71 16.24 16.59
C ALA A 13 15.25 16.69 16.53
N VAL A 14 15.01 17.92 16.06
CA VAL A 14 13.66 18.47 15.92
C VAL A 14 12.76 17.55 15.07
N ASN A 15 13.28 17.05 13.95
CA ASN A 15 12.54 16.15 13.06
C ASN A 15 12.20 14.80 13.74
N ILE A 16 13.13 14.24 14.53
CA ILE A 16 12.90 12.98 15.24
C ILE A 16 11.94 13.15 16.41
N PHE A 17 12.04 14.26 17.15
CA PHE A 17 11.16 14.51 18.28
C PHE A 17 9.70 14.67 17.83
N GLY A 18 9.49 15.29 16.66
CA GLY A 18 8.16 15.62 16.16
C GLY A 18 7.50 16.76 16.94
N SER A 19 6.23 17.00 16.62
CA SER A 19 5.46 18.03 17.31
C SER A 19 5.23 17.64 18.78
N PHE A 20 5.61 18.52 19.71
CA PHE A 20 5.45 18.27 21.16
C PHE A 20 6.06 16.93 21.64
N ASP A 21 7.18 16.54 21.05
CA ASP A 21 7.91 15.29 21.37
C ASP A 21 7.12 14.00 21.17
N GLU A 22 6.06 14.03 20.33
CA GLU A 22 5.14 12.89 20.13
C GLU A 22 5.86 11.61 19.68
N ASN A 23 6.87 11.74 18.82
CA ASN A 23 7.62 10.61 18.30
C ASN A 23 8.51 9.96 19.38
N ILE A 24 9.16 10.79 20.21
CA ILE A 24 10.02 10.27 21.30
C ILE A 24 9.16 9.64 22.38
N ARG A 25 8.04 10.26 22.77
CA ARG A 25 7.10 9.65 23.72
C ARG A 25 6.60 8.27 23.26
N LEU A 26 6.39 8.12 21.95
CA LEU A 26 6.02 6.82 21.39
C LEU A 26 7.14 5.78 21.56
N LEU A 27 8.40 6.15 21.30
CA LEU A 27 9.57 5.27 21.53
C LEU A 27 9.72 4.90 23.01
N GLU A 28 9.58 5.89 23.90
CA GLU A 28 9.64 5.69 25.35
C GLU A 28 8.59 4.69 25.83
N GLN A 29 7.34 4.84 25.37
CA GLN A 29 6.24 3.94 25.72
C GLN A 29 6.44 2.53 25.16
N GLU A 30 6.88 2.41 23.91
CA GLU A 30 7.02 1.12 23.23
C GLU A 30 8.19 0.29 23.74
N PHE A 31 9.28 0.92 24.14
CA PHE A 31 10.47 0.24 24.67
C PHE A 31 10.58 0.33 26.19
N ASN A 32 9.71 1.09 26.87
CA ASN A 32 9.77 1.35 28.31
C ASN A 32 11.14 1.94 28.74
N VAL A 33 11.54 3.01 28.08
CA VAL A 33 12.78 3.76 28.30
C VAL A 33 12.47 5.24 28.50
N THR A 34 13.44 6.00 28.99
CA THR A 34 13.40 7.48 29.03
C THR A 34 14.45 8.03 28.08
N VAL A 35 14.07 9.03 27.26
CA VAL A 35 14.97 9.66 26.28
C VAL A 35 15.11 11.14 26.59
N VAL A 36 16.31 11.58 26.90
CA VAL A 36 16.61 12.98 27.24
C VAL A 36 17.58 13.56 26.22
N ASN A 37 17.25 14.72 25.67
CA ASN A 37 18.18 15.50 24.85
C ASN A 37 18.98 16.47 25.74
N ARG A 38 20.28 16.26 25.82
CA ARG A 38 21.17 17.10 26.59
C ARG A 38 22.53 17.26 25.90
N ASP A 39 22.98 18.52 25.79
CA ASP A 39 24.31 18.87 25.26
C ASP A 39 24.59 18.32 23.82
N GLY A 40 23.56 18.19 22.98
CA GLY A 40 23.68 17.65 21.61
C GLY A 40 23.73 16.13 21.55
N GLU A 41 23.45 15.44 22.66
CA GLU A 41 23.35 13.99 22.74
C GLU A 41 21.96 13.57 23.21
N LEU A 42 21.47 12.46 22.65
CA LEU A 42 20.32 11.75 23.19
C LEU A 42 20.80 10.70 24.17
N ARG A 43 20.32 10.78 25.39
CA ARG A 43 20.57 9.79 26.44
C ARG A 43 19.34 8.93 26.57
N VAL A 44 19.55 7.63 26.45
CA VAL A 44 18.50 6.60 26.56
C VAL A 44 18.74 5.81 27.83
N GLU A 45 17.81 5.91 28.78
CA GLU A 45 17.87 5.25 30.09
C GLU A 45 16.78 4.18 30.17
N GLY A 46 17.15 2.98 30.60
CA GLY A 46 16.21 1.87 30.77
C GLY A 46 16.92 0.56 31.05
N ASP A 47 16.16 -0.53 30.91
CA ASP A 47 16.76 -1.87 30.93
C ASP A 47 17.75 -2.05 29.77
N ALA A 48 18.76 -2.90 29.92
CA ALA A 48 19.86 -3.01 28.96
C ALA A 48 19.39 -3.39 27.54
N GLU A 49 18.49 -4.35 27.42
CA GLU A 49 17.93 -4.80 26.16
C GLU A 49 17.00 -3.74 25.55
N ALA A 50 16.11 -3.18 26.36
CA ALA A 50 15.19 -2.12 25.96
C ALA A 50 15.92 -0.86 25.47
N ALA A 51 16.95 -0.40 26.20
CA ALA A 51 17.77 0.74 25.79
C ALA A 51 18.53 0.46 24.49
N CYS A 52 19.03 -0.75 24.28
CA CYS A 52 19.69 -1.15 23.02
C CYS A 52 18.73 -1.08 21.83
N LEU A 53 17.52 -1.63 21.97
CA LEU A 53 16.50 -1.59 20.90
C LEU A 53 16.05 -0.15 20.61
N ALA A 54 15.83 0.66 21.65
CA ALA A 54 15.47 2.06 21.49
C ALA A 54 16.58 2.85 20.78
N CYS A 55 17.84 2.61 21.11
CA CYS A 55 18.98 3.24 20.43
C CYS A 55 19.04 2.87 18.94
N LYS A 56 18.84 1.61 18.60
CA LYS A 56 18.76 1.16 17.20
C LYS A 56 17.62 1.86 16.47
N ALA A 57 16.45 2.00 17.08
CA ALA A 57 15.32 2.70 16.50
C ALA A 57 15.63 4.19 16.26
N ILE A 58 16.23 4.87 17.23
CA ILE A 58 16.64 6.28 17.09
C ILE A 58 17.69 6.44 16.00
N GLN A 59 18.71 5.58 15.92
CA GLN A 59 19.72 5.61 14.85
C GLN A 59 19.11 5.42 13.46
N ALA A 60 18.14 4.54 13.35
CA ALA A 60 17.39 4.30 12.13
C ALA A 60 16.57 5.54 11.70
N LEU A 61 15.89 6.19 12.65
CA LEU A 61 15.17 7.45 12.38
C LEU A 61 16.13 8.60 12.03
N LEU A 62 17.30 8.68 12.68
CA LEU A 62 18.36 9.63 12.30
C LEU A 62 18.81 9.42 10.86
N THR A 63 18.96 8.17 10.42
CA THR A 63 19.32 7.83 9.04
C THR A 63 18.26 8.30 8.06
N LEU A 64 16.96 8.12 8.36
CA LEU A 64 15.87 8.64 7.52
C LEU A 64 15.88 10.17 7.50
N SER A 65 16.02 10.82 8.66
CA SER A 65 16.05 12.28 8.79
C SER A 65 17.23 12.92 8.06
N SER A 66 18.43 12.32 8.11
CA SER A 66 19.63 12.81 7.41
C SER A 66 19.45 12.85 5.90
N ARG A 67 18.55 12.06 5.36
CA ARG A 67 18.21 11.97 3.94
C ARG A 67 16.99 12.82 3.54
N GLY A 68 16.56 13.72 4.46
CA GLY A 68 15.48 14.68 4.19
C GLY A 68 14.07 14.11 4.37
N GLU A 69 13.91 12.94 5.01
CA GLU A 69 12.59 12.43 5.34
C GLU A 69 11.98 13.18 6.52
N ALA A 70 10.73 13.61 6.37
CA ALA A 70 9.95 14.09 7.50
C ALA A 70 9.52 12.89 8.35
N ILE A 71 9.95 12.87 9.60
CA ILE A 71 9.66 11.78 10.54
C ILE A 71 8.30 12.03 11.20
N GLY A 72 7.36 11.14 10.97
CA GLY A 72 6.06 11.14 11.63
C GLY A 72 5.80 9.81 12.33
N GLU A 73 4.68 9.72 13.04
CA GLU A 73 4.31 8.55 13.83
C GLU A 73 4.38 7.23 13.04
N GLN A 74 3.99 7.25 11.75
CA GLN A 74 4.05 6.06 10.89
C GLN A 74 5.48 5.55 10.68
N ASN A 75 6.46 6.47 10.48
CA ASN A 75 7.87 6.11 10.35
C ASN A 75 8.38 5.49 11.66
N VAL A 76 8.03 6.10 12.80
CA VAL A 76 8.44 5.61 14.14
C VAL A 76 7.90 4.20 14.36
N ARG A 77 6.60 3.96 14.16
CA ARG A 77 6.00 2.63 14.34
C ARG A 77 6.59 1.58 13.41
N TYR A 78 6.85 1.95 12.16
CA TYR A 78 7.48 1.05 11.20
C TYR A 78 8.90 0.67 11.62
N VAL A 79 9.69 1.66 12.06
CA VAL A 79 11.05 1.45 12.58
C VAL A 79 11.04 0.56 13.82
N ILE A 80 10.12 0.79 14.77
CA ILE A 80 9.94 -0.06 15.96
C ILE A 80 9.70 -1.52 15.54
N GLY A 81 8.82 -1.74 14.55
CA GLY A 81 8.53 -3.08 14.03
C GLY A 81 9.77 -3.75 13.42
N LEU A 82 10.58 -3.01 12.66
CA LEU A 82 11.81 -3.52 12.05
C LEU A 82 12.86 -3.87 13.11
N VAL A 83 13.06 -2.99 14.09
CA VAL A 83 14.03 -3.23 15.19
C VAL A 83 13.65 -4.45 16.03
N ARG A 84 12.35 -4.60 16.37
CA ARG A 84 11.86 -5.80 17.08
C ARG A 84 12.05 -7.09 16.28
N SER A 85 12.08 -6.98 14.93
CA SER A 85 12.31 -8.11 14.02
C SER A 85 13.78 -8.32 13.67
N GLY A 86 14.71 -7.51 14.18
CA GLY A 86 16.14 -7.55 13.85
C GLY A 86 16.46 -7.19 12.40
N LYS A 87 15.64 -6.31 11.77
CA LYS A 87 15.75 -5.92 10.36
C LYS A 87 16.04 -4.43 10.18
N GLU A 88 16.56 -3.76 11.19
CA GLU A 88 16.85 -2.31 11.18
C GLU A 88 17.80 -1.87 10.04
N GLU A 89 18.70 -2.75 9.60
CA GLU A 89 19.62 -2.45 8.48
C GLU A 89 18.89 -2.17 7.16
N GLN A 90 17.70 -2.73 6.98
CA GLN A 90 16.89 -2.54 5.78
C GLN A 90 16.34 -1.11 5.64
N ILE A 91 16.41 -0.29 6.70
CA ILE A 91 15.97 1.11 6.67
C ILE A 91 16.78 1.93 5.66
N THR A 92 18.05 1.60 5.49
CA THR A 92 18.90 2.26 4.48
C THR A 92 18.37 2.07 3.06
N GLU A 93 17.61 1.02 2.82
CA GLU A 93 17.00 0.74 1.51
C GLU A 93 15.74 1.58 1.25
N LEU A 94 15.05 2.09 2.28
CA LEU A 94 13.81 2.89 2.12
C LEU A 94 14.02 4.27 1.51
N THR A 95 15.25 4.68 1.39
CA THR A 95 15.60 6.02 0.93
C THR A 95 15.72 6.07 -0.58
N GLY A 96 15.14 7.06 -1.20
CA GLY A 96 15.46 7.51 -2.55
C GLY A 96 14.26 7.78 -3.44
N ASP A 97 13.66 6.83 -4.09
CA ASP A 97 12.99 7.12 -5.33
C ASP A 97 11.58 7.67 -5.18
N VAL A 98 11.40 8.95 -5.52
CA VAL A 98 10.08 9.53 -5.75
C VAL A 98 9.47 8.87 -6.98
N LEU A 99 8.39 8.13 -6.78
CA LEU A 99 7.67 7.46 -7.86
C LEU A 99 6.90 8.45 -8.73
N CYS A 100 6.25 9.43 -8.10
CA CYS A 100 5.41 10.40 -8.75
C CYS A 100 5.25 11.65 -7.86
N ILE A 101 4.97 12.80 -8.46
CA ILE A 101 4.56 14.00 -7.73
C ILE A 101 3.05 14.14 -7.86
N SER A 102 2.34 14.22 -6.71
CA SER A 102 0.90 14.41 -6.68
C SER A 102 0.49 15.81 -7.18
N ALA A 103 -0.79 16.02 -7.47
CA ALA A 103 -1.31 17.34 -7.88
C ALA A 103 -1.07 18.45 -6.85
N LYS A 104 -0.91 18.10 -5.58
CA LYS A 104 -0.59 19.02 -4.48
C LYS A 104 0.91 19.24 -4.30
N GLY A 105 1.75 18.80 -5.23
CA GLY A 105 3.21 18.93 -5.15
C GLY A 105 3.88 18.01 -4.13
N ARG A 106 3.17 17.02 -3.59
CA ARG A 106 3.71 16.08 -2.60
C ARG A 106 4.37 14.89 -3.30
N PRO A 107 5.59 14.50 -2.90
CA PRO A 107 6.23 13.30 -3.45
C PRO A 107 5.50 12.04 -2.97
N VAL A 108 5.19 11.16 -3.91
CA VAL A 108 4.68 9.80 -3.65
C VAL A 108 5.85 8.84 -3.76
N LYS A 109 6.12 8.12 -2.67
CA LYS A 109 7.21 7.18 -2.56
C LYS A 109 6.84 6.00 -1.67
N PRO A 110 7.48 4.84 -1.80
CA PRO A 110 7.32 3.73 -0.88
C PRO A 110 7.64 4.15 0.56
N LYS A 111 6.80 3.77 1.50
CA LYS A 111 6.97 4.03 2.94
C LYS A 111 7.46 2.80 3.70
N THR A 112 7.42 1.63 3.06
CA THR A 112 7.85 0.35 3.62
C THR A 112 8.67 -0.41 2.61
N ILE A 113 9.42 -1.41 3.08
CA ILE A 113 10.25 -2.25 2.22
C ILE A 113 9.38 -3.07 1.28
N GLY A 114 8.27 -3.64 1.79
CA GLY A 114 7.34 -4.38 0.93
C GLY A 114 6.76 -3.50 -0.18
N GLN A 115 6.42 -2.23 0.12
CA GLN A 115 6.01 -1.27 -0.90
C GLN A 115 7.12 -0.98 -1.92
N LYS A 116 8.37 -0.87 -1.48
CA LYS A 116 9.53 -0.66 -2.38
C LYS A 116 9.73 -1.84 -3.33
N GLU A 117 9.69 -3.06 -2.79
CA GLU A 117 9.81 -4.28 -3.61
C GLU A 117 8.63 -4.42 -4.59
N TYR A 118 7.43 -4.06 -4.15
CA TYR A 118 6.25 -4.02 -5.03
C TYR A 118 6.46 -3.04 -6.19
N ILE A 119 6.91 -1.82 -5.94
CA ILE A 119 7.19 -0.83 -6.99
C ILE A 119 8.32 -1.29 -7.91
N LYS A 120 9.40 -1.85 -7.39
CA LYS A 120 10.46 -2.46 -8.21
C LYS A 120 9.89 -3.52 -9.15
N SER A 121 9.00 -4.39 -8.65
CA SER A 121 8.34 -5.41 -9.46
C SER A 121 7.46 -4.78 -10.55
N VAL A 122 6.65 -3.76 -10.21
CA VAL A 122 5.82 -3.02 -11.17
C VAL A 122 6.65 -2.40 -12.28
N LEU A 123 7.80 -1.82 -11.96
CA LEU A 123 8.67 -1.19 -12.96
C LEU A 123 9.35 -2.23 -13.86
N LYS A 124 9.78 -3.36 -13.30
CA LYS A 124 10.54 -4.40 -13.99
C LYS A 124 9.70 -5.29 -14.89
N ASN A 125 8.51 -5.73 -14.43
CA ASN A 125 7.72 -6.77 -15.07
C ASN A 125 6.64 -6.20 -15.99
N THR A 126 6.21 -6.98 -16.97
CA THR A 126 5.06 -6.68 -17.83
C THR A 126 3.75 -6.86 -17.07
N VAL A 127 3.66 -7.89 -16.23
CA VAL A 127 2.53 -8.15 -15.35
C VAL A 127 3.01 -8.21 -13.91
N THR A 128 2.37 -7.48 -13.01
CA THR A 128 2.66 -7.55 -11.57
C THR A 128 1.37 -7.84 -10.79
N ILE A 129 1.43 -8.84 -9.93
CA ILE A 129 0.35 -9.19 -9.00
C ILE A 129 0.80 -8.76 -7.61
N GLY A 130 0.15 -7.73 -7.04
CA GLY A 130 0.38 -7.24 -5.70
C GLY A 130 -0.74 -7.65 -4.77
N VAL A 131 -0.45 -8.49 -3.79
CA VAL A 131 -1.44 -8.99 -2.82
C VAL A 131 -1.06 -8.61 -1.40
N GLY A 132 -2.05 -8.48 -0.53
CA GLY A 132 -1.83 -8.19 0.88
C GLY A 132 -3.01 -7.48 1.53
N PRO A 133 -2.94 -7.20 2.84
CA PRO A 133 -4.02 -6.58 3.59
C PRO A 133 -4.43 -5.22 3.04
N ALA A 134 -5.67 -4.82 3.33
CA ALA A 134 -6.14 -3.48 3.03
C ALA A 134 -5.29 -2.43 3.78
N GLY A 135 -5.00 -1.29 3.14
CA GLY A 135 -4.18 -0.21 3.72
C GLY A 135 -2.68 -0.34 3.48
N THR A 136 -2.20 -1.36 2.76
CA THR A 136 -0.80 -1.49 2.34
C THR A 136 -0.43 -0.63 1.11
N GLY A 137 -1.36 0.17 0.58
CA GLY A 137 -1.11 1.13 -0.49
C GLY A 137 -1.01 0.53 -1.90
N LYS A 138 -1.34 -0.75 -2.11
CA LYS A 138 -1.21 -1.45 -3.40
C LYS A 138 -1.78 -0.67 -4.58
N THR A 139 -3.06 -0.35 -4.50
CA THR A 139 -3.80 0.36 -5.56
C THR A 139 -3.29 1.77 -5.74
N TYR A 140 -3.04 2.50 -4.66
CA TYR A 140 -2.51 3.86 -4.68
C TYR A 140 -1.14 3.94 -5.37
N LEU A 141 -0.22 3.05 -5.03
CA LEU A 141 1.11 2.97 -5.64
C LEU A 141 1.06 2.51 -7.09
N ALA A 142 0.14 1.59 -7.44
CA ALA A 142 -0.09 1.19 -8.83
C ALA A 142 -0.58 2.37 -9.68
N VAL A 143 -1.52 3.18 -9.17
CA VAL A 143 -2.00 4.39 -9.84
C VAL A 143 -0.89 5.43 -9.99
N ALA A 144 -0.06 5.63 -8.95
CA ALA A 144 1.09 6.52 -9.02
C ALA A 144 2.10 6.08 -10.10
N ALA A 145 2.39 4.79 -10.19
CA ALA A 145 3.25 4.22 -11.23
C ALA A 145 2.65 4.41 -12.63
N ALA A 146 1.33 4.20 -12.78
CA ALA A 146 0.63 4.41 -14.04
C ALA A 146 0.67 5.87 -14.50
N VAL A 147 0.43 6.81 -13.58
CA VAL A 147 0.49 8.25 -13.88
C VAL A 147 1.92 8.67 -14.25
N GLN A 148 2.94 8.14 -13.59
CA GLN A 148 4.32 8.41 -13.96
C GLN A 148 4.67 7.85 -15.33
N ALA A 149 4.34 6.59 -15.62
CA ALA A 149 4.55 5.97 -16.94
C ALA A 149 3.83 6.74 -18.07
N PHE A 150 2.64 7.28 -17.78
CA PHE A 150 1.90 8.10 -18.72
C PHE A 150 2.57 9.48 -18.93
N ARG A 151 3.04 10.14 -17.88
CA ARG A 151 3.80 11.41 -17.97
C ARG A 151 5.09 11.25 -18.74
N ASP A 152 5.77 10.12 -18.56
CA ASP A 152 7.02 9.77 -19.25
C ASP A 152 6.79 9.24 -20.68
N LYS A 153 5.54 9.22 -21.13
CA LYS A 153 5.13 8.73 -22.47
C LYS A 153 5.53 7.27 -22.75
N GLN A 154 5.67 6.47 -21.70
CA GLN A 154 5.89 5.02 -21.81
C GLN A 154 4.61 4.30 -22.24
N VAL A 155 3.45 4.89 -21.91
CA VAL A 155 2.12 4.44 -22.31
C VAL A 155 1.29 5.62 -22.78
N ASN A 156 0.27 5.36 -23.60
CA ASN A 156 -0.63 6.36 -24.14
C ASN A 156 -1.95 6.44 -23.36
N ARG A 157 -2.26 5.41 -22.57
CA ARG A 157 -3.52 5.32 -21.81
C ARG A 157 -3.31 4.70 -20.44
N ILE A 158 -4.18 5.09 -19.50
CA ILE A 158 -4.33 4.45 -18.18
C ILE A 158 -5.74 3.84 -18.14
N ILE A 159 -5.83 2.55 -17.89
CA ILE A 159 -7.10 1.83 -17.80
C ILE A 159 -7.22 1.22 -16.41
N LEU A 160 -8.22 1.67 -15.66
CA LEU A 160 -8.52 1.16 -14.33
C LEU A 160 -9.80 0.34 -14.38
N THR A 161 -9.74 -0.85 -13.83
CA THR A 161 -10.90 -1.74 -13.82
C THR A 161 -11.03 -2.46 -12.48
N ARG A 162 -12.26 -2.79 -12.15
CA ARG A 162 -12.61 -3.52 -10.92
C ARG A 162 -13.73 -4.50 -11.22
N PRO A 163 -13.74 -5.71 -10.64
CA PRO A 163 -14.91 -6.57 -10.71
C PRO A 163 -16.09 -5.87 -10.04
N ALA A 164 -17.21 -5.83 -10.71
CA ALA A 164 -18.46 -5.41 -10.09
C ALA A 164 -18.93 -6.58 -9.23
N VAL A 165 -18.66 -6.54 -7.93
CA VAL A 165 -19.12 -7.57 -6.99
C VAL A 165 -20.32 -7.02 -6.26
N GLU A 166 -21.39 -7.78 -6.31
CA GLU A 166 -22.51 -7.58 -5.44
C GLU A 166 -22.21 -8.30 -4.12
N ALA A 167 -21.85 -7.56 -3.07
CA ALA A 167 -21.86 -8.07 -1.71
C ALA A 167 -23.31 -8.35 -1.30
N GLY A 168 -23.87 -9.46 -1.79
CA GLY A 168 -25.25 -9.87 -1.47
C GLY A 168 -26.37 -9.06 -2.14
N GLU A 169 -26.05 -7.98 -2.85
CA GLU A 169 -27.02 -7.16 -3.61
C GLU A 169 -26.95 -7.49 -5.09
N ARG A 170 -28.05 -7.89 -5.68
CA ARG A 170 -28.16 -8.05 -7.13
C ARG A 170 -28.20 -6.66 -7.75
N LEU A 171 -27.26 -6.32 -8.66
CA LEU A 171 -27.23 -5.07 -9.44
C LEU A 171 -28.61 -4.67 -10.02
N GLY A 172 -29.51 -5.62 -10.13
CA GLY A 172 -30.88 -5.42 -10.55
C GLY A 172 -31.76 -4.56 -9.64
N PHE A 173 -31.39 -4.35 -8.37
CA PHE A 173 -32.21 -3.60 -7.41
C PHE A 173 -31.88 -2.11 -7.27
N LEU A 174 -30.74 -1.66 -7.81
CA LEU A 174 -30.40 -0.24 -7.79
C LEU A 174 -31.09 0.49 -8.95
N PRO A 175 -31.73 1.64 -8.74
CA PRO A 175 -32.27 2.46 -9.81
C PRO A 175 -31.15 3.10 -10.65
N GLY A 176 -31.33 3.23 -11.95
CA GLY A 176 -30.37 3.85 -12.88
C GLY A 176 -29.79 2.89 -13.92
N ASP A 177 -28.99 3.43 -14.83
CA ASP A 177 -28.24 2.64 -15.80
C ASP A 177 -27.10 1.83 -15.16
N LEU A 178 -26.53 0.89 -15.90
CA LEU A 178 -25.49 0.01 -15.39
C LEU A 178 -24.26 0.81 -14.91
N GLN A 179 -23.96 1.93 -15.54
CA GLN A 179 -22.80 2.76 -15.23
C GLN A 179 -22.97 3.49 -13.90
N SER A 180 -24.13 4.09 -13.65
CA SER A 180 -24.44 4.74 -12.37
C SER A 180 -24.48 3.77 -11.18
N LYS A 181 -24.82 2.49 -11.43
CA LYS A 181 -24.81 1.42 -10.40
C LYS A 181 -23.41 0.98 -10.02
N VAL A 182 -22.47 1.03 -10.95
CA VAL A 182 -21.07 0.57 -10.72
C VAL A 182 -20.17 1.70 -10.22
N ASP A 183 -20.53 2.95 -10.52
CA ASP A 183 -19.72 4.13 -10.18
C ASP A 183 -19.27 4.22 -8.70
N PRO A 184 -20.13 3.92 -7.68
CA PRO A 184 -19.71 3.90 -6.29
C PRO A 184 -18.55 2.94 -6.00
N TYR A 185 -18.48 1.81 -6.68
CA TYR A 185 -17.41 0.83 -6.51
C TYR A 185 -16.09 1.27 -7.13
N LEU A 186 -16.13 2.21 -8.08
CA LEU A 186 -14.96 2.75 -8.76
C LEU A 186 -14.39 4.00 -8.05
N ARG A 187 -15.11 4.57 -7.08
CA ARG A 187 -14.68 5.78 -6.34
C ARG A 187 -13.26 5.75 -5.83
N PRO A 188 -12.76 4.68 -5.16
CA PRO A 188 -11.39 4.65 -4.69
C PRO A 188 -10.34 4.84 -5.80
N LEU A 189 -10.66 4.41 -7.02
CA LEU A 189 -9.80 4.59 -8.19
C LEU A 189 -9.81 6.06 -8.66
N TYR A 190 -10.99 6.70 -8.66
CA TYR A 190 -11.09 8.14 -8.95
C TYR A 190 -10.34 8.98 -7.93
N ASP A 191 -10.47 8.67 -6.64
CA ASP A 191 -9.79 9.41 -5.57
C ASP A 191 -8.27 9.36 -5.72
N ALA A 192 -7.72 8.18 -6.07
CA ALA A 192 -6.29 8.02 -6.34
C ALA A 192 -5.85 8.83 -7.57
N LEU A 193 -6.61 8.80 -8.65
CA LEU A 193 -6.33 9.61 -9.85
C LEU A 193 -6.42 11.10 -9.57
N PHE A 194 -7.41 11.56 -8.79
CA PHE A 194 -7.56 12.97 -8.41
C PHE A 194 -6.41 13.46 -7.55
N ASP A 195 -5.92 12.64 -6.63
CA ASP A 195 -4.74 13.01 -5.82
C ASP A 195 -3.49 13.17 -6.69
N MET A 196 -3.31 12.31 -7.71
CA MET A 196 -2.15 12.33 -8.59
C MET A 196 -2.21 13.43 -9.67
N LEU A 197 -3.37 13.68 -10.25
CA LEU A 197 -3.53 14.52 -11.44
C LEU A 197 -4.22 15.86 -11.16
N GLY A 198 -5.03 15.93 -10.10
CA GLY A 198 -6.00 17.00 -9.89
C GLY A 198 -7.25 16.81 -10.76
N ALA A 199 -8.36 17.39 -10.33
CA ALA A 199 -9.66 17.17 -10.95
C ALA A 199 -9.72 17.66 -12.43
N GLU A 200 -9.19 18.84 -12.71
CA GLU A 200 -9.20 19.42 -14.06
C GLU A 200 -8.39 18.59 -15.06
N THR A 201 -7.17 18.19 -14.67
CA THR A 201 -6.30 17.39 -15.53
C THR A 201 -6.88 16.00 -15.78
N TYR A 202 -7.45 15.40 -14.74
CA TYR A 202 -8.14 14.12 -14.85
C TYR A 202 -9.30 14.22 -15.85
N GLN A 203 -10.18 15.21 -15.70
CA GLN A 203 -11.33 15.40 -16.59
C GLN A 203 -10.90 15.55 -18.06
N LYS A 204 -9.86 16.35 -18.31
CA LYS A 204 -9.29 16.54 -19.65
C LYS A 204 -8.79 15.23 -20.27
N TYR A 205 -8.13 14.37 -19.49
CA TYR A 205 -7.63 13.09 -19.99
C TYR A 205 -8.76 12.05 -20.16
N LEU A 206 -9.79 12.10 -19.32
CA LEU A 206 -10.99 11.28 -19.48
C LEU A 206 -11.70 11.61 -20.80
N GLU A 207 -11.95 12.89 -21.09
CA GLU A 207 -12.59 13.35 -22.32
C GLU A 207 -11.80 13.00 -23.59
N ARG A 208 -10.47 12.95 -23.49
CA ARG A 208 -9.58 12.55 -24.58
C ARG A 208 -9.44 11.04 -24.75
N GLY A 209 -10.00 10.25 -23.84
CA GLY A 209 -9.85 8.79 -23.83
C GLY A 209 -8.47 8.29 -23.41
N ASN A 210 -7.63 9.16 -22.82
CA ASN A 210 -6.33 8.76 -22.25
C ASN A 210 -6.49 8.04 -20.92
N ILE A 211 -7.56 8.32 -20.17
CA ILE A 211 -7.91 7.64 -18.93
C ILE A 211 -9.27 6.99 -19.10
N GLU A 212 -9.38 5.75 -18.72
CA GLU A 212 -10.61 4.98 -18.69
C GLU A 212 -10.77 4.31 -17.34
N VAL A 213 -11.92 4.47 -16.71
CA VAL A 213 -12.29 3.75 -15.49
C VAL A 213 -13.59 3.00 -15.78
N ALA A 214 -13.55 1.67 -15.78
CA ALA A 214 -14.66 0.85 -16.22
C ALA A 214 -14.75 -0.49 -15.47
N PRO A 215 -15.96 -1.09 -15.39
CA PRO A 215 -16.11 -2.44 -14.86
C PRO A 215 -15.31 -3.47 -15.67
N LEU A 216 -14.83 -4.51 -14.99
CA LEU A 216 -14.06 -5.60 -15.62
C LEU A 216 -14.77 -6.24 -16.82
N ALA A 217 -16.08 -6.31 -16.80
CA ALA A 217 -16.87 -6.88 -17.90
C ALA A 217 -16.65 -6.14 -19.23
N TYR A 218 -16.33 -4.84 -19.19
CA TYR A 218 -16.10 -4.01 -20.38
C TYR A 218 -14.74 -4.25 -21.04
N MET A 219 -13.89 -5.05 -20.44
CA MET A 219 -12.60 -5.46 -21.00
C MET A 219 -12.74 -6.62 -22.00
N ARG A 220 -13.89 -7.31 -22.01
CA ARG A 220 -14.10 -8.48 -22.86
C ARG A 220 -14.04 -8.13 -24.34
N GLY A 221 -13.29 -8.94 -25.12
CA GLY A 221 -13.15 -8.77 -26.58
C GLY A 221 -12.22 -7.65 -27.02
N ARG A 222 -11.55 -6.98 -26.09
CA ARG A 222 -10.60 -5.89 -26.38
C ARG A 222 -9.15 -6.41 -26.41
N THR A 223 -8.30 -5.70 -27.12
CA THR A 223 -6.84 -5.74 -26.99
C THR A 223 -6.40 -4.34 -26.57
N LEU A 224 -5.64 -4.26 -25.48
CA LEU A 224 -5.28 -2.99 -24.85
C LEU A 224 -3.80 -2.72 -25.13
N ASP A 225 -3.52 -2.03 -26.22
CA ASP A 225 -2.16 -1.64 -26.62
C ASP A 225 -1.75 -0.31 -25.95
N ASP A 226 -0.44 -0.10 -25.78
CA ASP A 226 0.20 1.12 -25.26
C ASP A 226 -0.48 1.64 -23.98
N SER A 227 -0.85 0.74 -23.09
CA SER A 227 -1.69 1.03 -21.94
C SER A 227 -1.09 0.55 -20.63
N PHE A 228 -1.24 1.34 -19.57
CA PHE A 228 -1.04 0.88 -18.20
C PHE A 228 -2.39 0.47 -17.61
N ILE A 229 -2.55 -0.81 -17.34
CA ILE A 229 -3.84 -1.41 -17.00
C ILE A 229 -3.80 -1.86 -15.54
N ILE A 230 -4.76 -1.45 -14.72
CA ILE A 230 -4.86 -1.84 -13.32
C ILE A 230 -6.18 -2.56 -13.09
N LEU A 231 -6.09 -3.79 -12.56
CA LEU A 231 -7.24 -4.53 -12.02
C LEU A 231 -7.17 -4.50 -10.51
N ASP A 232 -8.10 -3.77 -9.90
CA ASP A 232 -8.23 -3.67 -8.45
C ASP A 232 -9.28 -4.65 -7.90
N GLU A 233 -9.16 -5.03 -6.60
CA GLU A 233 -10.01 -6.02 -5.91
C GLU A 233 -10.13 -7.36 -6.65
N ALA A 234 -9.01 -7.78 -7.22
CA ALA A 234 -8.96 -8.93 -8.11
C ALA A 234 -9.28 -10.27 -7.42
N GLN A 235 -9.25 -10.34 -6.08
CA GLN A 235 -9.68 -11.53 -5.34
C GLN A 235 -11.15 -11.88 -5.62
N ASN A 236 -11.94 -10.88 -6.03
CA ASN A 236 -13.35 -11.01 -6.35
C ASN A 236 -13.63 -11.35 -7.82
N THR A 237 -12.61 -11.76 -8.58
CA THR A 237 -12.79 -12.31 -9.94
C THR A 237 -12.99 -13.81 -9.90
N SER A 238 -13.82 -14.34 -10.83
CA SER A 238 -13.79 -15.77 -11.15
C SER A 238 -12.54 -16.14 -11.95
N ARG A 239 -12.27 -17.44 -12.09
CA ARG A 239 -11.15 -17.94 -12.91
C ARG A 239 -11.25 -17.49 -14.36
N GLU A 240 -12.45 -17.53 -14.92
CA GLU A 240 -12.74 -17.14 -16.30
C GLU A 240 -12.55 -15.65 -16.50
N GLN A 241 -12.98 -14.83 -15.52
CA GLN A 241 -12.79 -13.37 -15.52
C GLN A 241 -11.30 -13.01 -15.46
N MET A 242 -10.54 -13.62 -14.57
CA MET A 242 -9.10 -13.38 -14.46
C MET A 242 -8.37 -13.77 -15.75
N LYS A 243 -8.63 -14.94 -16.30
CA LYS A 243 -8.05 -15.38 -17.58
C LYS A 243 -8.45 -14.46 -18.73
N MET A 244 -9.73 -14.09 -18.79
CA MET A 244 -10.24 -13.13 -19.77
C MET A 244 -9.48 -11.80 -19.69
N PHE A 245 -9.27 -11.26 -18.49
CA PHE A 245 -8.57 -10.00 -18.26
C PHE A 245 -7.08 -10.08 -18.66
N LEU A 246 -6.35 -11.07 -18.18
CA LEU A 246 -4.93 -11.25 -18.48
C LEU A 246 -4.66 -11.34 -19.98
N THR A 247 -5.59 -11.93 -20.74
CA THR A 247 -5.49 -12.04 -22.19
C THR A 247 -5.90 -10.75 -22.95
N ARG A 248 -6.14 -9.64 -22.25
CA ARG A 248 -6.34 -8.29 -22.85
C ARG A 248 -5.04 -7.54 -23.07
N LEU A 249 -3.94 -8.02 -22.52
CA LEU A 249 -2.61 -7.42 -22.66
C LEU A 249 -2.27 -7.28 -24.15
N GLY A 250 -2.05 -6.04 -24.58
CA GLY A 250 -1.60 -5.70 -25.93
C GLY A 250 -0.12 -5.30 -25.96
N PHE A 251 0.39 -4.95 -27.12
CA PHE A 251 1.77 -4.51 -27.28
C PHE A 251 2.02 -3.18 -26.56
N GLY A 252 3.22 -2.98 -26.04
CA GLY A 252 3.59 -1.77 -25.31
C GLY A 252 2.85 -1.54 -24.00
N SER A 253 2.13 -2.56 -23.49
CA SER A 253 1.28 -2.44 -22.32
C SER A 253 1.86 -3.12 -21.10
N LYS A 254 1.38 -2.66 -19.92
CA LYS A 254 1.71 -3.19 -18.60
C LYS A 254 0.43 -3.45 -17.81
N ILE A 255 0.37 -4.57 -17.10
CA ILE A 255 -0.74 -4.93 -16.20
C ILE A 255 -0.26 -4.94 -14.76
N VAL A 256 -1.03 -4.30 -13.88
CA VAL A 256 -0.89 -4.44 -12.44
C VAL A 256 -2.21 -4.94 -11.87
N ILE A 257 -2.12 -6.01 -11.07
CA ILE A 257 -3.27 -6.63 -10.43
C ILE A 257 -3.12 -6.44 -8.93
N THR A 258 -4.12 -5.88 -8.26
CA THR A 258 -4.13 -5.67 -6.83
C THR A 258 -5.27 -6.44 -6.18
N GLY A 259 -5.03 -6.95 -4.96
CA GLY A 259 -6.07 -7.67 -4.23
C GLY A 259 -5.69 -8.06 -2.81
N ASP A 260 -6.68 -8.53 -2.07
CA ASP A 260 -6.55 -9.07 -0.73
C ASP A 260 -7.13 -10.49 -0.69
N THR A 261 -6.28 -11.50 -0.57
CA THR A 261 -6.71 -12.91 -0.58
C THR A 261 -7.50 -13.33 0.65
N THR A 262 -7.62 -12.45 1.67
CA THR A 262 -8.41 -12.68 2.88
C THR A 262 -9.82 -12.12 2.77
N GLN A 263 -10.06 -11.14 1.88
CA GLN A 263 -11.34 -10.45 1.70
C GLN A 263 -12.02 -10.89 0.39
N ILE A 264 -12.45 -12.15 0.35
CA ILE A 264 -13.11 -12.73 -0.83
C ILE A 264 -14.62 -12.71 -0.61
N ASP A 265 -15.32 -11.92 -1.43
CA ASP A 265 -16.80 -11.77 -1.41
C ASP A 265 -17.50 -12.66 -2.46
N LEU A 266 -16.78 -13.58 -3.08
CA LEU A 266 -17.35 -14.53 -4.02
C LEU A 266 -18.25 -15.54 -3.31
N PRO A 267 -19.31 -16.05 -3.99
CA PRO A 267 -20.09 -17.19 -3.51
C PRO A 267 -19.19 -18.37 -3.14
N ALA A 268 -19.58 -19.15 -2.12
CA ALA A 268 -18.77 -20.23 -1.56
C ALA A 268 -18.42 -21.36 -2.57
N ASP A 269 -19.18 -21.50 -3.63
CA ASP A 269 -18.97 -22.44 -4.73
C ASP A 269 -17.95 -21.94 -5.78
N LYS A 270 -17.53 -20.67 -5.69
CA LYS A 270 -16.59 -20.07 -6.64
C LYS A 270 -15.20 -19.92 -6.04
N THR A 271 -14.19 -20.26 -6.84
CA THR A 271 -12.79 -20.07 -6.48
C THR A 271 -12.30 -18.74 -7.00
N SER A 272 -11.57 -17.98 -6.18
CA SER A 272 -10.95 -16.74 -6.57
C SER A 272 -9.96 -16.93 -7.72
N GLY A 273 -10.17 -16.19 -8.81
CA GLY A 273 -9.28 -16.16 -9.97
C GLY A 273 -7.90 -15.60 -9.61
N LEU A 274 -7.80 -14.69 -8.65
CA LEU A 274 -6.52 -14.18 -8.16
C LEU A 274 -5.68 -15.28 -7.51
N LYS A 275 -6.26 -16.07 -6.61
CA LYS A 275 -5.54 -17.19 -5.95
C LYS A 275 -5.04 -18.21 -6.98
N GLU A 276 -5.82 -18.49 -8.00
CA GLU A 276 -5.41 -19.40 -9.06
C GLU A 276 -4.32 -18.79 -9.93
N ALA A 277 -4.44 -17.52 -10.33
CA ALA A 277 -3.44 -16.82 -11.12
C ALA A 277 -2.08 -16.78 -10.42
N MET A 278 -2.04 -16.47 -9.12
CA MET A 278 -0.80 -16.52 -8.33
C MET A 278 -0.10 -17.87 -8.36
N ARG A 279 -0.87 -18.96 -8.36
CA ARG A 279 -0.31 -20.31 -8.41
C ARG A 279 0.18 -20.70 -9.80
N VAL A 280 -0.63 -20.38 -10.83
CA VAL A 280 -0.36 -20.82 -12.21
C VAL A 280 0.75 -19.98 -12.86
N LEU A 281 0.86 -18.69 -12.49
CA LEU A 281 1.76 -17.74 -13.14
C LEU A 281 3.06 -17.50 -12.37
N ARG A 282 3.31 -18.23 -11.28
CA ARG A 282 4.47 -18.02 -10.40
C ARG A 282 5.82 -18.05 -11.12
N ASP A 283 5.98 -18.98 -12.04
CA ASP A 283 7.24 -19.23 -12.73
C ASP A 283 7.24 -18.71 -14.18
N VAL A 284 6.29 -17.84 -14.52
CA VAL A 284 6.22 -17.26 -15.86
C VAL A 284 7.11 -16.03 -15.93
N GLU A 285 8.07 -16.02 -16.85
CA GLU A 285 8.97 -14.88 -17.08
C GLU A 285 8.19 -13.61 -17.45
N GLY A 286 8.60 -12.47 -16.90
CA GLY A 286 7.92 -11.19 -17.09
C GLY A 286 6.69 -10.98 -16.19
N ILE A 287 6.39 -11.94 -15.31
CA ILE A 287 5.34 -11.82 -14.29
C ILE A 287 5.98 -11.76 -12.90
N GLY A 288 5.66 -10.71 -12.14
CA GLY A 288 6.07 -10.55 -10.74
C GLY A 288 4.90 -10.76 -9.79
N ILE A 289 5.13 -11.49 -8.70
CA ILE A 289 4.16 -11.66 -7.61
C ILE A 289 4.76 -11.09 -6.34
N CYS A 290 4.10 -10.11 -5.73
CA CYS A 290 4.53 -9.43 -4.53
C CYS A 290 3.48 -9.59 -3.43
N GLU A 291 3.93 -10.05 -2.27
CA GLU A 291 3.09 -10.21 -1.09
C GLU A 291 3.46 -9.15 -0.04
N LEU A 292 2.56 -8.20 0.17
CA LEU A 292 2.64 -7.22 1.25
C LEU A 292 2.02 -7.82 2.50
N THR A 293 2.53 -7.42 3.66
CA THR A 293 2.13 -7.97 4.95
C THR A 293 1.50 -6.91 5.86
N ASN A 294 1.11 -7.28 7.06
CA ASN A 294 0.64 -6.32 8.06
C ASN A 294 1.70 -5.28 8.43
N ALA A 295 2.99 -5.59 8.27
CA ALA A 295 4.08 -4.63 8.47
C ALA A 295 4.06 -3.48 7.45
N ASP A 296 3.43 -3.69 6.29
CA ASP A 296 3.32 -2.70 5.21
C ASP A 296 2.05 -1.84 5.31
N VAL A 297 1.22 -2.05 6.33
CA VAL A 297 -0.01 -1.28 6.53
C VAL A 297 0.31 0.14 6.95
N VAL A 298 -0.09 1.09 6.12
CA VAL A 298 0.06 2.54 6.35
C VAL A 298 -1.32 3.13 6.59
N ARG A 299 -1.73 3.21 7.84
CA ARG A 299 -3.05 3.69 8.26
C ARG A 299 -2.94 4.66 9.44
N HIS A 300 -3.99 5.48 9.61
CA HIS A 300 -4.14 6.28 10.81
C HIS A 300 -4.21 5.36 12.05
N VAL A 301 -3.50 5.72 13.12
CA VAL A 301 -3.39 4.89 14.35
C VAL A 301 -4.74 4.51 14.92
N MET A 302 -5.70 5.45 14.92
CA MET A 302 -7.05 5.14 15.40
C MET A 302 -7.72 4.02 14.58
N VAL A 303 -7.49 3.99 13.26
CA VAL A 303 -8.03 2.92 12.40
C VAL A 303 -7.37 1.58 12.72
N GLN A 304 -6.07 1.56 13.00
CA GLN A 304 -5.39 0.33 13.46
C GLN A 304 -5.99 -0.17 14.76
N ARG A 305 -6.15 0.71 15.77
CA ARG A 305 -6.76 0.36 17.07
C ARG A 305 -8.19 -0.16 16.92
N ILE A 306 -8.97 0.43 16.01
CA ILE A 306 -10.34 -0.05 15.73
C ILE A 306 -10.29 -1.47 15.15
N VAL A 307 -9.45 -1.72 14.14
CA VAL A 307 -9.31 -3.05 13.51
C VAL A 307 -8.87 -4.09 14.55
N GLU A 308 -7.83 -3.81 15.32
CA GLU A 308 -7.35 -4.71 16.37
C GLU A 308 -8.43 -5.02 17.44
N ALA A 309 -9.26 -4.02 17.78
CA ALA A 309 -10.34 -4.22 18.73
C ALA A 309 -11.42 -5.19 18.17
N TYR A 310 -11.77 -5.04 16.90
CA TYR A 310 -12.69 -5.96 16.23
C TYR A 310 -12.14 -7.37 16.10
N GLU A 311 -10.88 -7.52 15.69
CA GLU A 311 -10.20 -8.82 15.58
C GLU A 311 -10.14 -9.56 16.92
N LYS A 312 -9.82 -8.85 18.01
CA LYS A 312 -9.85 -9.40 19.38
C LYS A 312 -11.24 -9.87 19.77
N TYR A 313 -12.25 -9.08 19.44
CA TYR A 313 -13.65 -9.43 19.73
C TYR A 313 -14.10 -10.67 18.96
N GLU A 314 -13.79 -10.75 17.68
CA GLU A 314 -14.15 -11.89 16.83
C GLU A 314 -13.43 -13.18 17.28
N THR A 315 -12.15 -13.09 17.62
CA THR A 315 -11.37 -14.21 18.17
C THR A 315 -11.97 -14.72 19.48
N ALA A 316 -12.34 -13.83 20.40
CA ALA A 316 -12.99 -14.19 21.66
C ALA A 316 -14.37 -14.84 21.44
N ARG A 317 -15.15 -14.35 20.46
CA ARG A 317 -16.44 -14.91 20.10
C ARG A 317 -16.33 -16.31 19.47
N ASN A 318 -15.32 -16.56 18.67
CA ASN A 318 -15.10 -17.85 18.03
C ASN A 318 -14.57 -18.90 19.02
N SER A 319 -13.69 -18.50 19.96
CA SER A 319 -13.23 -19.38 21.04
C SER A 319 -14.35 -19.73 22.04
N GLY A 320 -15.32 -18.84 22.27
CA GLY A 320 -16.49 -19.10 23.11
C GLY A 320 -17.53 -20.07 22.50
N LYS A 321 -17.52 -20.26 21.17
CA LYS A 321 -18.42 -21.21 20.49
C LYS A 321 -17.88 -22.65 20.45
N GLY A 322 -16.57 -22.86 20.67
CA GLY A 322 -15.94 -24.18 20.70
C GLY A 322 -16.11 -24.97 22.00
N GLY A 323 -16.71 -24.36 23.05
CA GLY A 323 -16.87 -24.95 24.37
C GLY A 323 -18.27 -25.56 24.68
N LYS A 324 -19.16 -25.62 23.68
CA LYS A 324 -20.46 -26.28 23.81
C LYS A 324 -20.63 -27.32 22.71
N ARG A 325 -19.99 -28.43 22.87
CA ARG A 325 -20.33 -29.72 22.27
C ARG A 325 -19.97 -30.84 23.24
#